data_007c0c7de3a73c283d05fbe436bfa79b
#
_entry.id   007c0c7de3a73c283d05fbe436bfa79b
#
_cell.length_a   1.000
_cell.length_b   1.000
_cell.length_c   1.000
_cell.angle_alpha   90.00
_cell.angle_beta   90.00
_cell.angle_gamma   90.00
#
_symmetry.space_group_name_H-M   'P 1'
#
loop_
_entity.id
_entity.type
_entity.pdbx_description
1 polymer ?
#
loop_
_entity_poly.entity_id
_entity_poly.type
_entity_poly.pdbx_seq_one_letter_code
_entity_poly.pdbx_strand_id
1 'polypeptide(L)'
;MKRRDCLAALVGTALAARAQATLVGTPIEWPVIELLDGTTLAPAAWQGMAAVIVFWATHCPFCKRHNAHVEKLYRATKAQPLRVLTLAEDGNADLVRRYMRSHGYGFPVALSDGVLRRRMTTRRIIPMTCVVDRDARLRQAIPGEMSEDDVMGLAQAALRPPG
;
A
#
# COMPACT_ATOMS: atom_id res chain seq x y z
N MET A 1 -2.08 0.98 -41.23
CA MET A 1 -1.91 1.52 -39.85
C MET A 1 -0.95 2.70 -39.91
N LYS A 2 -1.42 3.85 -39.58
CA LYS A 2 -0.67 5.11 -39.75
C LYS A 2 0.33 5.26 -38.60
N ARG A 3 1.58 5.57 -38.93
CA ARG A 3 2.71 5.80 -37.99
C ARG A 3 2.40 6.81 -36.86
N ARG A 4 1.34 7.61 -37.02
CA ARG A 4 0.89 8.60 -36.01
C ARG A 4 0.26 7.99 -34.76
N ASP A 5 -0.40 6.83 -34.86
CA ASP A 5 -1.11 6.23 -33.74
C ASP A 5 -0.16 5.52 -32.75
N CYS A 6 0.99 5.03 -33.25
CA CYS A 6 2.01 4.41 -32.39
C CYS A 6 2.76 5.42 -31.50
N LEU A 7 2.96 6.67 -32.01
CA LEU A 7 3.63 7.70 -31.24
C LEU A 7 2.77 8.24 -30.08
N ALA A 8 1.44 8.33 -30.29
CA ALA A 8 0.52 8.78 -29.25
C ALA A 8 0.42 7.80 -28.08
N ALA A 9 0.45 6.48 -28.38
CA ALA A 9 0.43 5.45 -27.35
C ALA A 9 1.73 5.42 -26.50
N LEU A 10 2.88 5.66 -27.13
CA LEU A 10 4.18 5.68 -26.42
C LEU A 10 4.33 6.92 -25.53
N VAL A 11 3.79 8.08 -25.95
CA VAL A 11 3.82 9.29 -25.14
C VAL A 11 2.92 9.16 -23.91
N GLY A 12 1.74 8.54 -24.04
CA GLY A 12 0.81 8.33 -22.92
C GLY A 12 1.39 7.44 -21.83
N THR A 13 2.08 6.37 -22.18
CA THR A 13 2.72 5.47 -21.21
C THR A 13 3.92 6.11 -20.52
N ALA A 14 4.69 6.94 -21.22
CA ALA A 14 5.83 7.67 -20.67
C ALA A 14 5.42 8.75 -19.65
N LEU A 15 4.28 9.44 -19.89
CA LEU A 15 3.75 10.43 -18.95
C LEU A 15 3.25 9.78 -17.65
N ALA A 16 2.56 8.66 -17.73
CA ALA A 16 2.08 7.94 -16.54
C ALA A 16 3.24 7.40 -15.68
N ALA A 17 4.31 6.92 -16.31
CA ALA A 17 5.51 6.49 -15.60
C ALA A 17 6.24 7.67 -14.92
N ARG A 18 6.29 8.83 -15.57
CA ARG A 18 6.84 10.07 -15.01
C ARG A 18 6.05 10.58 -13.81
N ALA A 19 4.71 10.56 -13.87
CA ALA A 19 3.86 10.99 -12.78
C ALA A 19 4.07 10.14 -11.52
N GLN A 20 4.29 8.83 -11.66
CA GLN A 20 4.61 7.96 -10.51
C GLN A 20 6.01 8.23 -9.95
N ALA A 21 6.99 8.47 -10.80
CA ALA A 21 8.35 8.81 -10.37
C ALA A 21 8.39 10.14 -9.59
N THR A 22 7.48 11.07 -9.87
CA THR A 22 7.42 12.35 -9.13
C THR A 22 6.81 12.22 -7.73
N LEU A 23 6.09 11.15 -7.41
CA LEU A 23 5.56 10.92 -6.05
C LEU A 23 6.60 10.33 -5.10
N VAL A 24 7.59 9.60 -5.59
CA VAL A 24 8.68 9.08 -4.77
C VAL A 24 9.49 10.24 -4.18
N GLY A 25 9.75 10.19 -2.87
CA GLY A 25 10.40 11.25 -2.10
C GLY A 25 9.45 12.33 -1.55
N THR A 26 8.17 12.35 -1.98
CA THR A 26 7.21 13.32 -1.44
C THR A 26 6.81 12.94 0.00
N PRO A 27 6.59 13.96 0.87
CA PRO A 27 6.08 13.71 2.20
C PRO A 27 4.62 13.25 2.14
N ILE A 28 4.29 12.28 2.99
CA ILE A 28 2.94 11.77 3.17
C ILE A 28 2.30 12.48 4.37
N GLU A 29 1.24 13.21 4.12
CA GLU A 29 0.37 13.73 5.16
C GLU A 29 -0.61 12.63 5.57
N TRP A 30 -0.46 12.14 6.80
CA TRP A 30 -1.31 11.07 7.32
C TRP A 30 -2.67 11.62 7.73
N PRO A 31 -3.78 11.10 7.17
CA PRO A 31 -5.11 11.42 7.68
C PRO A 31 -5.38 10.68 8.99
N VAL A 32 -6.46 11.02 9.65
CA VAL A 32 -7.05 10.14 10.67
C VAL A 32 -7.62 8.91 9.96
N ILE A 33 -7.29 7.71 10.43
CA ILE A 33 -7.70 6.45 9.82
C ILE A 33 -8.46 5.63 10.85
N GLU A 34 -9.71 5.30 10.55
CA GLU A 34 -10.52 4.42 11.38
C GLU A 34 -10.38 2.97 10.89
N LEU A 35 -9.84 2.11 11.74
CA LEU A 35 -9.69 0.68 11.46
C LEU A 35 -11.01 -0.07 11.65
N LEU A 36 -11.15 -1.20 10.99
CA LEU A 36 -12.37 -2.01 11.08
C LEU A 36 -12.55 -2.72 12.43
N ASP A 37 -11.55 -2.70 13.30
CA ASP A 37 -11.62 -3.16 14.69
C ASP A 37 -12.08 -2.07 15.67
N GLY A 38 -12.35 -0.86 15.18
CA GLY A 38 -12.75 0.29 15.97
C GLY A 38 -11.59 1.16 16.47
N THR A 39 -10.34 0.76 16.22
CA THR A 39 -9.17 1.57 16.58
C THR A 39 -9.04 2.76 15.62
N THR A 40 -8.65 3.92 16.15
CA THR A 40 -8.37 5.12 15.36
C THR A 40 -6.86 5.39 15.34
N LEU A 41 -6.28 5.53 14.16
CA LEU A 41 -4.90 5.96 13.96
C LEU A 41 -4.86 7.46 13.64
N ALA A 42 -4.49 8.26 14.64
CA ALA A 42 -4.25 9.69 14.46
C ALA A 42 -2.92 9.94 13.74
N PRO A 43 -2.71 11.10 13.09
CA PRO A 43 -1.44 11.46 12.45
C PRO A 43 -0.21 11.29 13.35
N ALA A 44 -0.34 11.58 14.64
CA ALA A 44 0.75 11.39 15.62
C ALA A 44 1.21 9.94 15.77
N ALA A 45 0.35 8.95 15.47
CA ALA A 45 0.69 7.53 15.54
C ALA A 45 1.75 7.10 14.49
N TRP A 46 2.00 7.96 13.50
CA TRP A 46 2.95 7.69 12.41
C TRP A 46 4.32 8.36 12.63
N GLN A 47 4.46 9.18 13.64
CA GLN A 47 5.72 9.89 13.89
C GLN A 47 6.86 8.92 14.20
N GLY A 48 7.95 9.00 13.43
CA GLY A 48 9.11 8.14 13.57
C GLY A 48 8.89 6.67 13.18
N MET A 49 7.71 6.34 12.64
CA MET A 49 7.36 5.00 12.16
C MET A 49 7.49 4.94 10.64
N ALA A 50 8.18 3.93 10.15
CA ALA A 50 8.05 3.54 8.74
C ALA A 50 6.70 2.89 8.50
N ALA A 51 6.29 2.79 7.24
CA ALA A 51 5.01 2.16 6.90
C ALA A 51 5.08 1.31 5.62
N VAL A 52 4.37 0.19 5.66
CA VAL A 52 3.99 -0.58 4.47
C VAL A 52 2.47 -0.51 4.36
N ILE A 53 1.99 0.11 3.29
CA ILE A 53 0.57 0.33 3.01
C ILE A 53 0.17 -0.53 1.83
N VAL A 54 -0.88 -1.33 1.98
CA VAL A 54 -1.35 -2.22 0.90
C VAL A 54 -2.80 -1.92 0.56
N PHE A 55 -3.05 -1.56 -0.68
CA PHE A 55 -4.41 -1.41 -1.23
C PHE A 55 -4.83 -2.71 -1.90
N TRP A 56 -6.02 -3.21 -1.55
CA TRP A 56 -6.50 -4.52 -1.99
C TRP A 56 -8.05 -4.60 -1.99
N ALA A 57 -8.60 -5.70 -2.49
CA ALA A 57 -10.02 -5.99 -2.41
C ALA A 57 -10.29 -7.49 -2.19
N THR A 58 -11.41 -7.82 -1.58
CA THR A 58 -11.79 -9.21 -1.24
C THR A 58 -12.00 -10.10 -2.46
N HIS A 59 -12.45 -9.53 -3.59
CA HIS A 59 -12.72 -10.24 -4.84
C HIS A 59 -11.49 -10.40 -5.74
N CYS A 60 -10.34 -9.88 -5.35
CA CYS A 60 -9.11 -9.89 -6.15
C CYS A 60 -8.27 -11.14 -5.85
N PRO A 61 -8.10 -12.09 -6.78
CA PRO A 61 -7.35 -13.33 -6.53
C PRO A 61 -5.85 -13.09 -6.31
N PHE A 62 -5.25 -12.10 -6.95
CA PHE A 62 -3.85 -11.69 -6.72
C PHE A 62 -3.67 -11.10 -5.31
N CYS A 63 -4.65 -10.33 -4.85
CA CYS A 63 -4.65 -9.79 -3.50
C CYS A 63 -4.73 -10.90 -2.44
N LYS A 64 -5.48 -11.97 -2.69
CA LYS A 64 -5.58 -13.12 -1.78
C LYS A 64 -4.21 -13.74 -1.50
N ARG A 65 -3.41 -13.98 -2.55
CA ARG A 65 -2.06 -14.54 -2.37
C ARG A 65 -1.12 -13.54 -1.72
N HIS A 66 -1.16 -12.29 -2.17
CA HIS A 66 -0.34 -11.21 -1.63
C HIS A 66 -0.60 -10.97 -0.13
N ASN A 67 -1.86 -10.95 0.28
CA ASN A 67 -2.25 -10.70 1.67
C ASN A 67 -1.76 -11.80 2.63
N ALA A 68 -1.59 -13.04 2.17
CA ALA A 68 -0.98 -14.10 2.96
C ALA A 68 0.48 -13.76 3.32
N HIS A 69 1.23 -13.16 2.39
CA HIS A 69 2.60 -12.70 2.64
C HIS A 69 2.62 -11.44 3.52
N VAL A 70 1.66 -10.53 3.33
CA VAL A 70 1.49 -9.33 4.17
C VAL A 70 1.21 -9.71 5.63
N GLU A 71 0.43 -10.75 5.89
CA GLU A 71 0.20 -11.26 7.25
C GLU A 71 1.51 -11.75 7.89
N LYS A 72 2.36 -12.45 7.15
CA LYS A 72 3.68 -12.88 7.63
C LYS A 72 4.57 -11.69 7.98
N LEU A 73 4.62 -10.68 7.09
CA LEU A 73 5.35 -9.44 7.33
C LEU A 73 4.86 -8.76 8.61
N TYR A 74 3.54 -8.58 8.74
CA TYR A 74 2.93 -7.95 9.91
C TYR A 74 3.35 -8.65 11.21
N ARG A 75 3.26 -9.98 11.25
CA ARG A 75 3.64 -10.76 12.44
C ARG A 75 5.12 -10.64 12.77
N ALA A 76 5.97 -10.66 11.75
CA ALA A 76 7.42 -10.63 11.91
C ALA A 76 7.93 -9.23 12.35
N THR A 77 7.17 -8.16 12.09
CA THR A 77 7.63 -6.78 12.30
C THR A 77 6.98 -6.07 13.49
N LYS A 78 6.19 -6.77 14.30
CA LYS A 78 5.45 -6.17 15.45
C LYS A 78 6.34 -5.41 16.45
N ALA A 79 7.59 -5.82 16.61
CA ALA A 79 8.55 -5.18 17.52
C ALA A 79 9.42 -4.10 16.84
N GLN A 80 9.22 -3.85 15.56
CA GLN A 80 10.00 -2.88 14.78
C GLN A 80 9.27 -1.52 14.71
N PRO A 81 9.98 -0.41 14.47
CA PRO A 81 9.37 0.89 14.24
C PRO A 81 8.77 0.95 12.81
N LEU A 82 7.91 -0.01 12.50
CA LEU A 82 7.24 -0.22 11.22
C LEU A 82 5.76 -0.51 11.46
N ARG A 83 4.89 0.20 10.76
CA ARG A 83 3.46 -0.10 10.68
C ARG A 83 3.12 -0.78 9.38
N VAL A 84 2.40 -1.87 9.45
CA VAL A 84 1.70 -2.46 8.32
C VAL A 84 0.25 -2.03 8.43
N LEU A 85 -0.29 -1.40 7.38
CA LEU A 85 -1.70 -1.03 7.28
C LEU A 85 -2.22 -1.46 5.93
N THR A 86 -3.40 -2.04 5.92
CA THR A 86 -4.06 -2.41 4.67
C THR A 86 -5.33 -1.60 4.47
N LEU A 87 -5.62 -1.26 3.23
CA LEU A 87 -6.78 -0.46 2.83
C LEU A 87 -7.61 -1.26 1.82
N ALA A 88 -8.75 -1.74 2.27
CA ALA A 88 -9.68 -2.49 1.43
C ALA A 88 -10.50 -1.52 0.56
N GLU A 89 -10.52 -1.77 -0.74
CA GLU A 89 -11.29 -0.98 -1.71
C GLU A 89 -12.73 -1.50 -1.90
N ASP A 90 -13.13 -2.41 -1.03
CA ASP A 90 -14.52 -2.86 -0.92
C ASP A 90 -15.38 -1.78 -0.25
N GLY A 91 -16.61 -1.60 -0.74
CA GLY A 91 -17.55 -0.66 -0.14
C GLY A 91 -18.30 -1.21 1.10
N ASN A 92 -17.92 -2.39 1.61
CA ASN A 92 -18.66 -3.09 2.67
C ASN A 92 -17.71 -3.60 3.77
N ALA A 93 -17.76 -2.95 4.92
CA ALA A 93 -16.92 -3.28 6.07
C ALA A 93 -17.14 -4.71 6.60
N ASP A 94 -18.39 -5.18 6.61
CA ASP A 94 -18.70 -6.52 7.12
C ASP A 94 -18.20 -7.63 6.18
N LEU A 95 -18.19 -7.37 4.88
CA LEU A 95 -17.57 -8.27 3.91
C LEU A 95 -16.09 -8.40 4.20
N VAL A 96 -15.39 -7.28 4.40
CA VAL A 96 -13.96 -7.27 4.72
C VAL A 96 -13.68 -7.96 6.05
N ARG A 97 -14.47 -7.67 7.11
CA ARG A 97 -14.31 -8.33 8.41
C ARG A 97 -14.49 -9.86 8.30
N ARG A 98 -15.49 -10.34 7.55
CA ARG A 98 -15.68 -11.78 7.30
C ARG A 98 -14.49 -12.38 6.57
N TYR A 99 -13.99 -11.70 5.55
CA TYR A 99 -12.81 -12.13 4.80
C TYR A 99 -11.59 -12.24 5.70
N MET A 100 -11.32 -11.25 6.52
CA MET A 100 -10.20 -11.25 7.48
C MET A 100 -10.28 -12.46 8.43
N ARG A 101 -11.45 -12.71 9.01
CA ARG A 101 -11.67 -13.86 9.91
C ARG A 101 -11.49 -15.19 9.21
N SER A 102 -12.03 -15.35 8.00
CA SER A 102 -11.97 -16.62 7.26
C SER A 102 -10.54 -17.00 6.84
N HIS A 103 -9.66 -16.00 6.70
CA HIS A 103 -8.25 -16.23 6.36
C HIS A 103 -7.30 -16.17 7.57
N GLY A 104 -7.81 -15.88 8.76
CA GLY A 104 -6.98 -15.75 9.97
C GLY A 104 -6.01 -14.57 9.93
N TYR A 105 -6.36 -13.49 9.20
CA TYR A 105 -5.53 -12.30 9.10
C TYR A 105 -5.71 -11.39 10.31
N GLY A 106 -4.59 -10.94 10.88
CA GLY A 106 -4.52 -10.03 12.01
C GLY A 106 -3.93 -8.66 11.69
N PHE A 107 -3.48 -8.42 10.47
CA PHE A 107 -2.98 -7.10 10.08
C PHE A 107 -4.09 -6.04 10.15
N PRO A 108 -3.75 -4.77 10.53
CA PRO A 108 -4.70 -3.68 10.57
C PRO A 108 -5.32 -3.41 9.20
N VAL A 109 -6.64 -3.19 9.17
CA VAL A 109 -7.38 -2.91 7.96
C VAL A 109 -8.39 -1.78 8.17
N ALA A 110 -8.47 -0.89 7.19
CA ALA A 110 -9.50 0.14 7.05
C ALA A 110 -10.16 0.06 5.66
N LEU A 111 -11.31 0.68 5.49
CA LEU A 111 -11.84 0.92 4.15
C LEU A 111 -11.07 2.08 3.50
N SER A 112 -10.79 1.95 2.22
CA SER A 112 -10.16 3.01 1.44
C SER A 112 -11.20 4.06 1.04
N ASP A 113 -10.99 5.30 1.47
CA ASP A 113 -11.73 6.47 0.98
C ASP A 113 -11.05 7.11 -0.25
N GLY A 114 -9.92 6.55 -0.69
CA GLY A 114 -9.11 7.02 -1.80
C GLY A 114 -8.19 8.20 -1.46
N VAL A 115 -8.30 8.84 -0.29
CA VAL A 115 -7.46 9.99 0.08
C VAL A 115 -5.99 9.58 0.14
N LEU A 116 -5.67 8.56 0.94
CA LEU A 116 -4.29 8.10 1.10
C LEU A 116 -3.74 7.50 -0.20
N ARG A 117 -4.60 6.81 -0.97
CA ARG A 117 -4.18 6.26 -2.27
C ARG A 117 -3.68 7.36 -3.21
N ARG A 118 -4.42 8.46 -3.36
CA ARG A 118 -4.02 9.56 -4.24
C ARG A 118 -2.70 10.23 -3.84
N ARG A 119 -2.33 10.18 -2.56
CA ARG A 119 -1.05 10.70 -2.04
C ARG A 119 0.14 9.79 -2.36
N MET A 120 -0.11 8.50 -2.63
CA MET A 120 0.93 7.48 -2.78
C MET A 120 1.08 6.94 -4.20
N THR A 121 0.01 6.93 -5.00
CA THR A 121 0.04 6.36 -6.34
C THR A 121 -1.02 6.99 -7.24
N THR A 122 -0.69 7.12 -8.52
CA THR A 122 -1.63 7.47 -9.58
C THR A 122 -2.28 6.24 -10.22
N ARG A 123 -1.76 5.05 -9.92
CA ARG A 123 -2.22 3.79 -10.52
C ARG A 123 -3.42 3.23 -9.76
N ARG A 124 -4.36 2.60 -10.49
CA ARG A 124 -5.56 1.95 -9.95
C ARG A 124 -5.43 0.43 -9.86
N ILE A 125 -4.22 -0.09 -9.97
CA ILE A 125 -3.93 -1.53 -9.89
C ILE A 125 -4.01 -1.99 -8.44
N ILE A 126 -4.53 -3.19 -8.19
CA ILE A 126 -4.50 -3.90 -6.91
C ILE A 126 -3.97 -5.35 -7.10
N PRO A 127 -3.21 -5.90 -6.15
CA PRO A 127 -2.72 -5.20 -4.98
C PRO A 127 -1.75 -4.07 -5.36
N MET A 128 -1.72 -3.01 -4.55
CA MET A 128 -0.72 -1.94 -4.65
C MET A 128 -0.04 -1.81 -3.31
N THR A 129 1.29 -1.91 -3.29
CA THR A 129 2.09 -1.80 -2.07
C THR A 129 2.90 -0.53 -2.09
N CYS A 130 2.73 0.30 -1.08
CA CYS A 130 3.48 1.54 -0.90
C CYS A 130 4.37 1.46 0.33
N VAL A 131 5.60 1.89 0.21
CA VAL A 131 6.60 1.91 1.29
C VAL A 131 6.89 3.36 1.64
N VAL A 132 6.76 3.69 2.92
CA VAL A 132 7.03 5.02 3.47
C VAL A 132 8.10 4.90 4.54
N ASP A 133 9.09 5.77 4.53
CA ASP A 133 10.16 5.76 5.53
C ASP A 133 9.74 6.43 6.85
N ARG A 134 10.66 6.47 7.81
CA ARG A 134 10.42 7.05 9.15
C ARG A 134 10.27 8.58 9.15
N ASP A 135 10.67 9.25 8.06
CA ASP A 135 10.49 10.68 7.83
C ASP A 135 9.19 10.98 7.05
N ALA A 136 8.28 9.99 7.01
CA ALA A 136 7.01 10.04 6.28
C ALA A 136 7.17 10.32 4.77
N ARG A 137 8.27 9.89 4.14
CA ARG A 137 8.47 10.05 2.69
C ARG A 137 8.17 8.78 1.95
N LEU A 138 7.43 8.89 0.85
CA LEU A 138 7.16 7.77 -0.04
C LEU A 138 8.48 7.29 -0.68
N ARG A 139 8.81 6.02 -0.48
CA ARG A 139 10.02 5.39 -1.04
C ARG A 139 9.72 4.56 -2.27
N GLN A 140 8.61 3.85 -2.26
CA GLN A 140 8.21 2.95 -3.36
C GLN A 140 6.69 2.87 -3.48
N ALA A 141 6.22 2.64 -4.70
CA ALA A 141 4.84 2.26 -4.99
C ALA A 141 4.88 1.11 -6.01
N ILE A 142 4.63 -0.09 -5.56
CA ILE A 142 4.84 -1.35 -6.28
C ILE A 142 3.48 -1.93 -6.66
N PRO A 143 3.15 -1.97 -7.96
CA PRO A 143 1.89 -2.55 -8.42
C PRO A 143 1.99 -4.07 -8.55
N GLY A 144 0.90 -4.75 -8.21
CA GLY A 144 0.75 -6.19 -8.44
C GLY A 144 1.19 -7.06 -7.27
N GLU A 145 0.98 -8.35 -7.44
CA GLU A 145 1.37 -9.37 -6.48
C GLU A 145 2.90 -9.46 -6.40
N MET A 146 3.40 -9.64 -5.19
CA MET A 146 4.82 -9.83 -4.90
C MET A 146 5.06 -11.23 -4.33
N SER A 147 6.28 -11.76 -4.51
CA SER A 147 6.71 -12.99 -3.84
C SER A 147 6.79 -12.79 -2.31
N GLU A 148 6.81 -13.88 -1.56
CA GLU A 148 6.98 -13.80 -0.10
C GLU A 148 8.29 -13.10 0.28
N ASP A 149 9.39 -13.44 -0.37
CA ASP A 149 10.70 -12.86 -0.10
C ASP A 149 10.72 -11.35 -0.38
N ASP A 150 10.08 -10.91 -1.47
CA ASP A 150 9.97 -9.49 -1.78
C ASP A 150 9.12 -8.74 -0.74
N VAL A 151 8.00 -9.32 -0.31
CA VAL A 151 7.16 -8.72 0.75
C VAL A 151 7.91 -8.65 2.06
N MET A 152 8.63 -9.68 2.46
CA MET A 152 9.45 -9.68 3.68
C MET A 152 10.59 -8.66 3.61
N GLY A 153 11.16 -8.42 2.42
CA GLY A 153 12.18 -7.41 2.17
C GLY A 153 11.70 -5.96 2.34
N LEU A 154 10.38 -5.72 2.32
CA LEU A 154 9.81 -4.37 2.48
C LEU A 154 10.15 -3.74 3.85
N ALA A 155 10.29 -4.54 4.90
CA ALA A 155 10.68 -4.05 6.22
C ALA A 155 12.06 -3.37 6.16
N GLN A 156 13.03 -4.03 5.53
CA GLN A 156 14.37 -3.46 5.36
C GLN A 156 14.34 -2.21 4.47
N ALA A 157 13.55 -2.23 3.39
CA ALA A 157 13.40 -1.08 2.49
C ALA A 157 12.81 0.14 3.20
N ALA A 158 11.79 -0.08 4.07
CA ALA A 158 11.12 0.97 4.83
C ALA A 158 12.00 1.56 5.95
N LEU A 159 12.80 0.72 6.62
CA LEU A 159 13.62 1.10 7.76
C LEU A 159 15.01 1.63 7.37
N ARG A 160 15.41 1.50 6.11
CA ARG A 160 16.71 2.02 5.64
C ARG A 160 16.76 3.53 5.80
N PRO A 161 17.83 4.08 6.38
CA PRO A 161 18.03 5.53 6.44
C PRO A 161 17.92 6.17 5.05
N PRO A 162 17.45 7.42 4.95
CA PRO A 162 17.56 8.18 3.71
C PRO A 162 19.04 8.28 3.32
N GLY A 163 19.33 8.00 2.06
CA GLY A 163 20.67 8.13 1.49
C GLY A 163 21.02 9.58 1.29
#